data_152f2ae7f5434c3584faa7759c1d1fed
#
_entry.id   152f2ae7f5434c3584faa7759c1d1fed
#
_cell.length_a   1.000
_cell.length_b   1.000
_cell.length_c   1.000
_cell.angle_alpha   90.00
_cell.angle_beta   90.00
_cell.angle_gamma   90.00
#
_symmetry.space_group_name_H-M   'P 1'
#
loop_
_entity.id
_entity.type
_entity.pdbx_description
1 polymer ?
#
loop_
_entity_poly.entity_id
_entity_poly.type
_entity_poly.pdbx_seq_one_letter_code
_entity_poly.pdbx_strand_id
1 'polypeptide(L)'
;MYDILEMSIDDILLLVKKVIYNAVKSGEAKSGDYFLLDDDGVYIGDPESFDADVLFYAVKIDDVVDFSKGHPEDYISFDKVNINDILHNFSL
;
A
#
# COMPACT_ATOMS: atom_id res chain seq x y z
N MET A 1 12.22 -0.57 15.14
CA MET A 1 11.93 -1.38 13.93
C MET A 1 10.65 -2.18 14.16
N TYR A 2 9.77 -2.17 13.18
CA TYR A 2 8.54 -2.95 13.28
C TYR A 2 8.82 -4.41 12.97
N ASP A 3 8.31 -5.32 13.78
CA ASP A 3 8.28 -6.73 13.44
C ASP A 3 6.88 -7.03 12.88
N ILE A 4 6.77 -6.92 11.56
CA ILE A 4 5.49 -7.05 10.87
C ILE A 4 4.91 -8.45 11.06
N LEU A 5 5.76 -9.47 11.20
CA LEU A 5 5.31 -10.85 11.37
C LEU A 5 4.60 -11.07 12.70
N GLU A 6 4.85 -10.23 13.71
CA GLU A 6 4.20 -10.30 15.02
C GLU A 6 3.02 -9.33 15.17
N MET A 7 2.78 -8.47 14.17
CA MET A 7 1.70 -7.50 14.24
C MET A 7 0.35 -8.15 13.93
N SER A 8 -0.70 -7.64 14.56
CA SER A 8 -2.06 -8.01 14.17
C SER A 8 -2.38 -7.45 12.79
N ILE A 9 -3.40 -8.02 12.15
CA ILE A 9 -3.86 -7.55 10.83
C ILE A 9 -4.24 -6.07 10.90
N ASP A 10 -4.95 -5.66 11.94
CA ASP A 10 -5.36 -4.27 12.12
C ASP A 10 -4.16 -3.32 12.23
N ASP A 11 -3.13 -3.73 12.95
CA ASP A 11 -1.90 -2.94 13.10
C ASP A 11 -1.13 -2.86 11.77
N ILE A 12 -1.09 -3.96 11.02
CA ILE A 12 -0.46 -3.97 9.69
C ILE A 12 -1.18 -3.00 8.76
N LEU A 13 -2.52 -3.04 8.72
CA LEU A 13 -3.30 -2.15 7.88
C LEU A 13 -3.12 -0.69 8.28
N LEU A 14 -3.01 -0.42 9.58
CA LEU A 14 -2.74 0.94 10.06
C LEU A 14 -1.35 1.42 9.62
N LEU A 15 -0.35 0.53 9.66
CA LEU A 15 0.99 0.84 9.16
C LEU A 15 0.96 1.16 7.67
N VAL A 16 0.29 0.32 6.87
CA VAL A 16 0.16 0.53 5.42
C VAL A 16 -0.53 1.87 5.15
N LYS A 17 -1.62 2.16 5.85
CA LYS A 17 -2.35 3.42 5.70
C LYS A 17 -1.46 4.62 6.01
N LYS A 18 -0.67 4.54 7.07
CA LYS A 18 0.23 5.61 7.49
C LYS A 18 1.32 5.90 6.45
N VAL A 19 1.90 4.84 5.91
CA VAL A 19 2.94 4.99 4.88
C VAL A 19 2.35 5.60 3.61
N ILE A 20 1.17 5.12 3.19
CA ILE A 20 0.48 5.66 2.02
C ILE A 20 0.10 7.12 2.25
N TYR A 21 -0.44 7.47 3.43
CA TYR A 21 -0.78 8.84 3.78
C TYR A 21 0.41 9.77 3.60
N ASN A 22 1.55 9.41 4.18
CA ASN A 22 2.75 10.24 4.11
C ASN A 22 3.26 10.37 2.67
N ALA A 23 3.26 9.28 1.92
CA ALA A 23 3.73 9.26 0.54
C ALA A 23 2.84 10.10 -0.39
N VAL A 24 1.51 10.01 -0.23
CA VAL A 24 0.57 10.81 -1.02
C VAL A 24 0.69 12.28 -0.66
N LYS A 25 0.77 12.60 0.62
CA LYS A 25 0.86 13.97 1.10
C LYS A 25 2.15 14.65 0.62
N SER A 26 3.26 13.92 0.58
CA SER A 26 4.55 14.46 0.12
C SER A 26 4.69 14.50 -1.39
N GLY A 27 3.77 13.88 -2.13
CA GLY A 27 3.85 13.78 -3.59
C GLY A 27 4.72 12.63 -4.10
N GLU A 28 5.24 11.80 -3.21
CA GLU A 28 6.03 10.62 -3.61
C GLU A 28 5.17 9.54 -4.24
N ALA A 29 3.90 9.44 -3.83
CA ALA A 29 2.95 8.51 -4.40
C ALA A 29 1.88 9.28 -5.18
N LYS A 30 1.53 8.77 -6.35
CA LYS A 30 0.59 9.42 -7.27
C LYS A 30 -0.28 8.38 -7.96
N SER A 31 -1.33 8.84 -8.63
CA SER A 31 -2.19 7.97 -9.42
C SER A 31 -1.38 7.19 -10.44
N GLY A 32 -1.67 5.92 -10.58
CA GLY A 32 -0.95 5.01 -11.44
C GLY A 32 0.15 4.23 -10.74
N ASP A 33 0.50 4.61 -9.51
CA ASP A 33 1.48 3.87 -8.73
C ASP A 33 0.87 2.60 -8.13
N TYR A 34 1.77 1.71 -7.69
CA TYR A 34 1.42 0.48 -7.00
C TYR A 34 2.09 0.46 -5.63
N PHE A 35 1.59 -0.35 -4.73
CA PHE A 35 2.27 -0.58 -3.47
C PHE A 35 2.31 -2.07 -3.14
N LEU A 36 3.30 -2.45 -2.36
CA LEU A 36 3.53 -3.83 -1.94
C LEU A 36 4.00 -3.82 -0.50
N LEU A 37 3.43 -4.70 0.30
CA LEU A 37 3.86 -4.92 1.68
C LEU A 37 4.70 -6.19 1.75
N ASP A 38 5.89 -6.07 2.33
CA ASP A 38 6.72 -7.22 2.66
C ASP A 38 7.28 -7.09 4.08
N ASP A 39 8.17 -7.98 4.47
CA ASP A 39 8.74 -7.98 5.82
C ASP A 39 9.63 -6.78 6.13
N ASP A 40 10.11 -6.08 5.09
CA ASP A 40 10.90 -4.86 5.25
C ASP A 40 10.03 -3.60 5.32
N GLY A 41 8.77 -3.68 4.94
CA GLY A 41 7.86 -2.54 4.98
C GLY A 41 6.98 -2.42 3.74
N VAL A 42 6.62 -1.19 3.40
CA VAL A 42 5.75 -0.88 2.27
C VAL A 42 6.56 -0.23 1.17
N TYR A 43 6.55 -0.84 -0.01
CA TYR A 43 7.13 -0.26 -1.21
C TYR A 43 6.04 0.43 -2.03
N ILE A 44 6.31 1.64 -2.49
CA ILE A 44 5.42 2.39 -3.37
C ILE A 44 6.24 2.87 -4.56
N GLY A 45 5.70 2.68 -5.75
CA GLY A 45 6.35 3.15 -6.96
C GLY A 45 5.51 2.91 -8.20
N ASP A 46 6.03 3.38 -9.34
CA ASP A 46 5.36 3.13 -10.61
C ASP A 46 5.54 1.67 -11.06
N PRO A 47 4.74 1.21 -12.03
CA PRO A 47 4.83 -0.20 -12.47
C PRO A 47 6.22 -0.60 -12.95
N GLU A 48 7.00 0.33 -13.48
CA GLU A 48 8.33 0.04 -14.02
C GLU A 48 9.37 -0.18 -12.91
N SER A 49 9.09 0.31 -11.70
CA SER A 49 9.99 0.16 -10.56
C SER A 49 9.93 -1.22 -9.92
N PHE A 50 8.95 -2.04 -10.32
CA PHE A 50 8.80 -3.40 -9.81
C PHE A 50 9.20 -4.41 -10.88
N ASP A 51 9.81 -5.52 -10.47
CA ASP A 51 9.96 -6.68 -11.35
C ASP A 51 8.57 -7.21 -11.72
N ALA A 52 8.45 -7.80 -12.90
CA ALA A 52 7.16 -8.29 -13.38
C ALA A 52 6.52 -9.30 -12.43
N ASP A 53 7.33 -10.19 -11.85
CA ASP A 53 6.83 -11.18 -10.89
C ASP A 53 6.31 -10.53 -9.61
N VAL A 54 7.00 -9.49 -9.16
CA VAL A 54 6.63 -8.74 -7.95
C VAL A 54 5.38 -7.89 -8.22
N LEU A 55 5.31 -7.26 -9.38
CA LEU A 55 4.17 -6.43 -9.76
C LEU A 55 2.87 -7.21 -9.76
N PHE A 56 2.92 -8.50 -10.08
CA PHE A 56 1.75 -9.36 -10.05
C PHE A 56 1.08 -9.39 -8.67
N TYR A 57 1.86 -9.19 -7.61
CA TYR A 57 1.36 -9.20 -6.23
C TYR A 57 1.16 -7.81 -5.64
N ALA A 58 1.50 -6.78 -6.39
CA ALA A 58 1.33 -5.41 -5.92
C ALA A 58 -0.12 -4.94 -6.09
N VAL A 59 -0.52 -3.99 -5.28
CA VAL A 59 -1.87 -3.43 -5.29
C VAL A 59 -1.81 -2.03 -5.90
N LYS A 60 -2.79 -1.72 -6.75
CA LYS A 60 -2.90 -0.38 -7.33
C LYS A 60 -3.24 0.62 -6.24
N ILE A 61 -2.48 1.71 -6.16
CA ILE A 61 -2.73 2.73 -5.15
C ILE A 61 -4.09 3.42 -5.37
N ASP A 62 -4.54 3.51 -6.61
CA ASP A 62 -5.85 4.09 -6.94
C ASP A 62 -7.03 3.28 -6.36
N ASP A 63 -6.81 2.03 -6.00
CA ASP A 63 -7.84 1.20 -5.38
C ASP A 63 -8.03 1.53 -3.89
N VAL A 64 -7.08 2.23 -3.27
CA VAL A 64 -7.14 2.60 -1.86
C VAL A 64 -7.13 4.10 -1.62
N VAL A 65 -6.71 4.91 -2.60
CA VAL A 65 -6.66 6.37 -2.49
C VAL A 65 -7.50 7.01 -3.58
N ASP A 66 -8.34 7.96 -3.21
CA ASP A 66 -9.13 8.74 -4.19
C ASP A 66 -8.38 10.01 -4.56
N PHE A 67 -7.63 9.94 -5.66
CA PHE A 67 -6.83 11.07 -6.15
C PHE A 67 -7.67 12.17 -6.80
N SER A 68 -8.98 11.97 -6.97
CA SER A 68 -9.87 13.02 -7.49
C SER A 68 -10.18 14.09 -6.45
N LYS A 69 -9.86 13.83 -5.18
CA LYS A 69 -10.11 14.75 -4.08
C LYS A 69 -8.97 15.77 -3.94
N GLY A 70 -9.28 16.95 -3.38
CA GLY A 70 -8.29 18.00 -3.17
C GLY A 70 -7.16 17.61 -2.21
N HIS A 71 -7.46 16.76 -1.24
CA HIS A 71 -6.49 16.22 -0.30
C HIS A 71 -6.63 14.70 -0.29
N PRO A 72 -6.10 14.01 -1.31
CA PRO A 72 -6.30 12.57 -1.45
C PRO A 72 -5.78 11.75 -0.28
N GLU A 73 -4.78 12.25 0.46
CA GLU A 73 -4.26 11.59 1.66
C GLU A 73 -5.33 11.40 2.74
N ASP A 74 -6.39 12.19 2.73
CA ASP A 74 -7.50 12.07 3.68
C ASP A 74 -8.56 11.06 3.22
N TYR A 75 -8.42 10.51 2.02
CA TYR A 75 -9.41 9.61 1.41
C TYR A 75 -8.80 8.24 1.11
N ILE A 76 -8.16 7.65 2.13
CA ILE A 76 -7.56 6.32 2.03
C ILE A 76 -8.52 5.32 2.66
N SER A 77 -8.87 4.28 1.89
CA SER A 77 -9.77 3.22 2.35
C SER A 77 -9.36 1.89 1.74
N PHE A 78 -9.46 0.83 2.52
CA PHE A 78 -9.21 -0.53 2.05
C PHE A 78 -10.50 -1.29 1.71
N ASP A 79 -11.64 -0.60 1.65
CA ASP A 79 -12.94 -1.23 1.45
C ASP A 79 -13.09 -1.89 0.08
N LYS A 80 -12.36 -1.39 -0.92
CA LYS A 80 -12.46 -1.87 -2.31
C LYS A 80 -11.43 -2.97 -2.64
N VAL A 81 -10.52 -3.26 -1.74
CA VAL A 81 -9.48 -4.25 -1.95
C VAL A 81 -9.68 -5.44 -1.04
N ASN A 82 -9.25 -6.60 -1.50
CA ASN A 82 -9.19 -7.77 -0.65
C ASN A 82 -7.94 -7.64 0.23
N ILE A 83 -8.14 -7.68 1.53
CA ILE A 83 -7.05 -7.58 2.50
C ILE A 83 -6.00 -8.67 2.25
N ASN A 84 -6.43 -9.85 1.80
CA ASN A 84 -5.51 -10.95 1.46
C ASN A 84 -4.56 -10.56 0.33
N ASP A 85 -4.95 -9.68 -0.58
CA ASP A 85 -4.06 -9.19 -1.63
C ASP A 85 -2.96 -8.30 -1.05
N ILE A 86 -3.29 -7.49 -0.03
CA ILE A 86 -2.31 -6.67 0.68
C ILE A 86 -1.35 -7.57 1.47
N LEU A 87 -1.87 -8.61 2.10
CA LEU A 87 -1.12 -9.51 2.97
C LEU A 87 -0.52 -10.69 2.22
N HIS A 88 -0.45 -10.65 0.90
CA HIS A 88 -0.07 -11.81 0.08
C HIS A 88 1.26 -12.42 0.52
N ASN A 89 2.27 -11.59 0.82
CA ASN A 89 3.58 -12.05 1.23
C ASN A 89 3.60 -12.64 2.65
N PHE A 90 2.51 -12.50 3.39
CA PHE A 90 2.35 -13.02 4.75
C PHE A 90 1.27 -14.09 4.84
N SER A 91 0.67 -14.46 3.72
CA SER A 91 -0.36 -15.51 3.71
C SER A 91 0.31 -16.86 3.93
N LEU A 92 -0.23 -17.60 4.85
CA LEU A 92 0.25 -18.92 5.24
C LEU A 92 -0.55 -20.02 4.55
#